data_ee990e955abf64bbabd87970eea2c8e4
#
_entry.id   ee990e955abf64bbabd87970eea2c8e4
#
_cell.length_a   1.000
_cell.length_b   1.000
_cell.length_c   1.000
_cell.angle_alpha   90.00
_cell.angle_beta   90.00
_cell.angle_gamma   90.00
#
_symmetry.space_group_name_H-M   'P 1'
#
loop_
_entity.id
_entity.type
_entity.pdbx_description
1 polymer ?
#
loop_
_entity_poly.entity_id
_entity_poly.type
_entity_poly.pdbx_seq_one_letter_code
_entity_poly.pdbx_strand_id
1 'polypeptide(L)'
;LESPVCSEPLHYLDPPAHAAVFCVDEKTAIQALDRKLPILPLSPGRAERHGFEYVRHGTLSLYAALEVHTGHVEGMTAKRHTSDAFISFLDKVIATQPPDREIHIICDNLSAHKTKAVKTWLDERPSVHIHYTPTYSSWLNQVEIWFGKIQRDLITRGVFTSTTDLRRKLMSYIRLHNRDCRPFNWTYRNSKNRIRVNVS
;
A
#
# COMPACT_ATOMS: atom_id res chain seq x y z
N LEU A 1 -27.12 -17.32 -1.86
CA LEU A 1 -26.92 -16.55 -0.64
C LEU A 1 -25.83 -15.54 -0.92
N GLU A 2 -26.24 -14.35 -1.33
CA GLU A 2 -25.38 -13.20 -1.59
C GLU A 2 -24.78 -12.77 -0.26
N SER A 3 -23.43 -12.68 -0.21
CA SER A 3 -22.74 -12.04 0.88
C SER A 3 -23.18 -10.58 0.95
N PRO A 4 -23.50 -10.04 2.12
CA PRO A 4 -23.86 -8.64 2.21
C PRO A 4 -22.69 -7.80 1.70
N VAL A 5 -22.90 -7.10 0.60
CA VAL A 5 -22.05 -6.01 0.14
C VAL A 5 -22.06 -5.01 1.29
N CYS A 6 -20.92 -4.82 1.91
CA CYS A 6 -20.77 -3.90 3.02
C CYS A 6 -21.23 -2.51 2.58
N SER A 7 -22.39 -2.08 3.07
CA SER A 7 -23.03 -0.81 2.74
C SER A 7 -22.42 0.40 3.46
N GLU A 8 -21.23 0.24 4.07
CA GLU A 8 -20.59 1.31 4.84
C GLU A 8 -19.19 1.65 4.32
N PRO A 9 -19.09 2.62 3.38
CA PRO A 9 -17.77 3.18 2.99
C PRO A 9 -17.23 4.16 4.05
N LEU A 10 -17.73 4.17 5.28
CA LEU A 10 -17.56 5.25 6.25
C LEU A 10 -16.48 5.02 7.31
N HIS A 11 -15.94 3.81 7.47
CA HIS A 11 -14.92 3.54 8.50
C HIS A 11 -13.61 4.31 8.30
N TYR A 12 -13.34 4.88 7.13
CA TYR A 12 -12.20 5.76 6.92
C TYR A 12 -12.43 7.18 7.42
N LEU A 13 -13.69 7.63 7.40
CA LEU A 13 -14.04 9.02 7.69
C LEU A 13 -14.28 9.22 9.18
N ASP A 14 -14.73 8.16 9.86
CA ASP A 14 -14.99 8.15 11.30
C ASP A 14 -14.70 6.74 11.86
N PRO A 15 -13.41 6.35 11.94
CA PRO A 15 -13.04 5.04 12.45
C PRO A 15 -13.37 4.95 13.95
N PRO A 16 -13.85 3.79 14.43
CA PRO A 16 -14.13 3.59 15.85
C PRO A 16 -12.89 3.92 16.70
N ALA A 17 -13.04 4.75 17.72
CA ALA A 17 -11.93 5.22 18.54
C ALA A 17 -11.14 4.09 19.24
N HIS A 18 -11.78 2.94 19.44
CA HIS A 18 -11.20 1.75 20.09
C HIS A 18 -10.57 0.75 19.10
N ALA A 19 -10.82 0.89 17.80
CA ALA A 19 -10.34 -0.02 16.78
C ALA A 19 -9.08 0.52 16.08
N ALA A 20 -8.27 -0.38 15.51
CA ALA A 20 -7.23 -0.03 14.56
C ALA A 20 -7.76 -0.21 13.15
N VAL A 21 -7.63 0.81 12.31
CA VAL A 21 -8.04 0.75 10.90
C VAL A 21 -6.83 0.87 10.00
N PHE A 22 -6.62 -0.16 9.18
CA PHE A 22 -5.53 -0.24 8.22
C PHE A 22 -6.03 -0.27 6.79
N CYS A 23 -5.48 0.60 5.95
CA CYS A 23 -5.60 0.48 4.50
C CYS A 23 -4.42 -0.34 3.98
N VAL A 24 -4.72 -1.50 3.38
CA VAL A 24 -3.71 -2.49 2.96
C VAL A 24 -3.76 -2.68 1.46
N ASP A 25 -2.58 -2.74 0.84
CA ASP A 25 -2.43 -3.03 -0.59
C ASP A 25 -1.00 -3.46 -0.91
N GLU A 26 -0.77 -3.89 -2.18
CA GLU A 26 0.55 -4.22 -2.66
C GLU A 26 0.93 -3.45 -3.93
N LYS A 27 2.12 -2.88 -3.93
CA LYS A 27 2.77 -2.34 -5.13
C LYS A 27 3.65 -3.42 -5.74
N THR A 28 3.15 -4.02 -6.82
CA THR A 28 3.81 -5.14 -7.49
C THR A 28 4.91 -4.69 -8.46
N ALA A 29 5.82 -5.61 -8.80
CA ALA A 29 6.82 -5.47 -9.86
C ALA A 29 7.70 -4.21 -9.78
N ILE A 30 8.04 -3.74 -8.57
CA ILE A 30 9.00 -2.65 -8.40
C ILE A 30 10.36 -3.12 -8.92
N GLN A 31 10.88 -2.46 -9.95
CA GLN A 31 12.12 -2.87 -10.59
C GLN A 31 13.35 -2.33 -9.87
N ALA A 32 14.33 -3.18 -9.61
CA ALA A 32 15.66 -2.76 -9.21
C ALA A 32 16.42 -2.29 -10.45
N LEU A 33 16.34 -0.99 -10.74
CA LEU A 33 16.98 -0.35 -11.88
C LEU A 33 18.29 0.29 -11.45
N ASP A 34 19.38 -0.11 -12.11
CA ASP A 34 20.70 0.51 -11.97
C ASP A 34 21.00 1.32 -13.24
N ARG A 35 21.29 2.61 -13.07
CA ARG A 35 21.62 3.50 -14.18
C ARG A 35 23.08 3.35 -14.54
N LYS A 36 23.39 2.99 -15.77
CA LYS A 36 24.77 2.85 -16.25
C LYS A 36 25.50 4.19 -16.36
N LEU A 37 24.77 5.27 -16.59
CA LEU A 37 25.33 6.61 -16.74
C LEU A 37 24.84 7.54 -15.65
N PRO A 38 25.73 8.36 -15.04
CA PRO A 38 25.30 9.39 -14.11
C PRO A 38 24.40 10.40 -14.81
N ILE A 39 23.42 10.93 -14.09
CA ILE A 39 22.64 12.08 -14.55
C ILE A 39 23.62 13.24 -14.70
N LEU A 40 23.82 13.72 -15.93
CA LEU A 40 24.60 14.93 -16.15
C LEU A 40 23.76 16.13 -15.67
N PRO A 41 24.27 16.94 -14.71
CA PRO A 41 23.52 18.07 -14.20
C PRO A 41 23.27 19.10 -15.32
N LEU A 42 22.19 19.86 -15.17
CA LEU A 42 21.92 21.03 -15.99
C LEU A 42 23.16 21.95 -16.02
N SER A 43 23.69 22.24 -17.20
CA SER A 43 24.66 23.29 -17.38
C SER A 43 24.05 24.38 -18.25
N PRO A 44 24.47 25.65 -18.12
CA PRO A 44 23.93 26.75 -18.94
C PRO A 44 23.98 26.40 -20.43
N GLY A 45 22.79 26.39 -21.08
CA GLY A 45 22.64 26.08 -22.50
C GLY A 45 22.52 24.59 -22.87
N ARG A 46 22.47 23.66 -21.91
CA ARG A 46 22.25 22.23 -22.17
C ARG A 46 21.08 21.69 -21.35
N ALA A 47 20.12 21.05 -22.04
CA ALA A 47 19.07 20.30 -21.36
C ALA A 47 19.66 19.11 -20.60
N GLU A 48 19.02 18.76 -19.47
CA GLU A 48 19.37 17.56 -18.70
C GLU A 48 19.24 16.33 -19.61
N ARG A 49 20.33 15.59 -19.79
CA ARG A 49 20.32 14.34 -20.55
C ARG A 49 20.24 13.16 -19.60
N HIS A 50 19.10 12.48 -19.62
CA HIS A 50 18.95 11.19 -18.96
C HIS A 50 19.51 10.10 -19.89
N GLY A 51 20.52 9.36 -19.42
CA GLY A 51 20.95 8.13 -20.07
C GLY A 51 19.81 7.10 -19.97
N PHE A 52 19.36 6.55 -21.10
CA PHE A 52 18.27 5.57 -21.18
C PHE A 52 18.73 4.14 -20.91
N GLU A 53 20.01 3.92 -20.60
CA GLU A 53 20.52 2.57 -20.34
C GLU A 53 20.41 2.21 -18.85
N TYR A 54 19.62 1.16 -18.59
CA TYR A 54 19.43 0.59 -17.28
C TYR A 54 19.84 -0.88 -17.26
N VAL A 55 20.52 -1.30 -16.20
CA VAL A 55 20.64 -2.70 -15.82
C VAL A 55 19.46 -3.05 -14.91
N ARG A 56 18.75 -4.13 -15.22
CA ARG A 56 17.63 -4.64 -14.41
C ARG A 56 18.14 -5.79 -13.55
N HIS A 57 18.07 -5.62 -12.24
CA HIS A 57 18.52 -6.63 -11.27
C HIS A 57 17.35 -7.44 -10.67
N GLY A 58 16.17 -7.41 -11.30
CA GLY A 58 14.97 -8.11 -10.87
C GLY A 58 13.92 -7.18 -10.26
N THR A 59 12.88 -7.79 -9.69
CA THR A 59 11.71 -7.10 -9.15
C THR A 59 11.39 -7.54 -7.73
N LEU A 60 10.73 -6.67 -6.98
CA LEU A 60 10.09 -6.98 -5.70
C LEU A 60 8.67 -6.43 -5.69
N SER A 61 7.80 -7.07 -4.91
CA SER A 61 6.52 -6.51 -4.48
C SER A 61 6.67 -5.91 -3.08
N LEU A 62 6.03 -4.78 -2.84
CA LEU A 62 5.96 -4.12 -1.54
C LEU A 62 4.52 -4.17 -1.04
N TYR A 63 4.27 -4.92 0.02
CA TYR A 63 3.04 -4.84 0.81
C TYR A 63 3.15 -3.65 1.76
N ALA A 64 2.08 -2.88 1.90
CA ALA A 64 2.00 -1.79 2.84
C ALA A 64 0.63 -1.75 3.53
N ALA A 65 0.64 -1.46 4.82
CA ALA A 65 -0.53 -1.21 5.64
C ALA A 65 -0.40 0.18 6.26
N LEU A 66 -1.26 1.09 5.85
CA LEU A 66 -1.34 2.45 6.38
C LEU A 66 -2.36 2.48 7.51
N GLU A 67 -1.94 2.77 8.73
CA GLU A 67 -2.85 3.04 9.85
C GLU A 67 -3.49 4.41 9.67
N VAL A 68 -4.80 4.43 9.55
CA VAL A 68 -5.56 5.65 9.16
C VAL A 68 -5.44 6.75 10.20
N HIS A 69 -5.43 6.41 11.49
CA HIS A 69 -5.39 7.37 12.60
C HIS A 69 -4.04 8.07 12.77
N THR A 70 -2.95 7.36 12.51
CA THR A 70 -1.60 7.86 12.81
C THR A 70 -0.83 8.23 11.55
N GLY A 71 -1.20 7.65 10.41
CA GLY A 71 -0.42 7.70 9.18
C GLY A 71 0.82 6.80 9.21
N HIS A 72 0.96 5.96 10.26
CA HIS A 72 2.03 4.98 10.37
C HIS A 72 1.90 3.90 9.29
N VAL A 73 3.01 3.44 8.75
CA VAL A 73 3.03 2.45 7.68
C VAL A 73 3.84 1.22 8.11
N GLU A 74 3.17 0.06 8.15
CA GLU A 74 3.86 -1.21 8.15
C GLU A 74 4.15 -1.66 6.73
N GLY A 75 5.32 -2.26 6.50
CA GLY A 75 5.70 -2.73 5.18
C GLY A 75 6.45 -4.04 5.20
N MET A 76 6.27 -4.80 4.11
CA MET A 76 6.99 -6.04 3.86
C MET A 76 7.27 -6.19 2.37
N THR A 77 8.47 -6.66 2.02
CA THR A 77 8.80 -6.97 0.62
C THR A 77 8.72 -8.47 0.37
N ALA A 78 8.19 -8.86 -0.77
CA ALA A 78 8.13 -10.24 -1.24
C ALA A 78 8.59 -10.35 -2.70
N LYS A 79 9.08 -11.53 -3.10
CA LYS A 79 9.43 -11.81 -4.50
C LYS A 79 8.19 -11.99 -5.38
N ARG A 80 7.10 -12.48 -4.80
CA ARG A 80 5.82 -12.74 -5.46
C ARG A 80 4.67 -12.28 -4.56
N HIS A 81 3.58 -11.86 -5.17
CA HIS A 81 2.33 -11.54 -4.49
C HIS A 81 1.44 -12.80 -4.49
N THR A 82 1.47 -13.53 -3.39
CA THR A 82 0.68 -14.75 -3.17
C THR A 82 -0.19 -14.59 -1.93
N SER A 83 -1.24 -15.41 -1.80
CA SER A 83 -2.07 -15.41 -0.59
C SER A 83 -1.28 -15.69 0.68
N ASP A 84 -0.26 -16.55 0.62
CA ASP A 84 0.60 -16.86 1.78
C ASP A 84 1.44 -15.63 2.18
N ALA A 85 1.97 -14.90 1.18
CA ALA A 85 2.70 -13.65 1.45
C ALA A 85 1.77 -12.58 2.03
N PHE A 86 0.53 -12.51 1.54
CA PHE A 86 -0.50 -11.61 2.08
C PHE A 86 -0.84 -11.95 3.53
N ILE A 87 -1.13 -13.22 3.84
CA ILE A 87 -1.38 -13.71 5.20
C ILE A 87 -0.21 -13.40 6.12
N SER A 88 1.02 -13.72 5.71
CA SER A 88 2.23 -13.43 6.48
C SER A 88 2.40 -11.93 6.74
N PHE A 89 1.98 -11.09 5.80
CA PHE A 89 1.99 -9.64 5.98
C PHE A 89 0.92 -9.20 6.98
N LEU A 90 -0.30 -9.74 6.90
CA LEU A 90 -1.37 -9.44 7.86
C LEU A 90 -0.99 -9.87 9.28
N ASP A 91 -0.39 -11.05 9.46
CA ASP A 91 0.13 -11.49 10.77
C ASP A 91 1.14 -10.48 11.34
N LYS A 92 2.03 -9.96 10.49
CA LYS A 92 2.97 -8.91 10.89
C LYS A 92 2.24 -7.65 11.35
N VAL A 93 1.22 -7.20 10.62
CA VAL A 93 0.43 -5.99 10.96
C VAL A 93 -0.29 -6.19 12.29
N ILE A 94 -0.97 -7.34 12.46
CA ILE A 94 -1.70 -7.66 13.70
C ILE A 94 -0.76 -7.70 14.90
N ALA A 95 0.43 -8.26 14.76
CA ALA A 95 1.42 -8.36 15.83
C ALA A 95 1.91 -6.98 16.36
N THR A 96 1.66 -5.89 15.64
CA THR A 96 1.95 -4.53 16.11
C THR A 96 0.87 -3.97 17.04
N GLN A 97 -0.28 -4.62 17.14
CA GLN A 97 -1.43 -4.16 17.90
C GLN A 97 -1.60 -4.91 19.22
N PRO A 98 -2.20 -4.30 20.24
CA PRO A 98 -2.59 -5.00 21.46
C PRO A 98 -3.51 -6.18 21.14
N PRO A 99 -3.42 -7.30 21.92
CA PRO A 99 -4.16 -8.54 21.62
C PRO A 99 -5.69 -8.39 21.57
N ASP A 100 -6.23 -7.48 22.38
CA ASP A 100 -7.68 -7.28 22.52
C ASP A 100 -8.23 -6.17 21.63
N ARG A 101 -7.37 -5.56 20.77
CA ARG A 101 -7.78 -4.47 19.89
C ARG A 101 -8.53 -5.02 18.70
N GLU A 102 -9.70 -4.46 18.41
CA GLU A 102 -10.41 -4.70 17.17
C GLU A 102 -9.65 -4.10 15.98
N ILE A 103 -9.50 -4.89 14.90
CA ILE A 103 -8.69 -4.50 13.74
C ILE A 103 -9.55 -4.57 12.48
N HIS A 104 -9.69 -3.43 11.82
CA HIS A 104 -10.34 -3.33 10.52
C HIS A 104 -9.29 -3.18 9.42
N ILE A 105 -9.31 -4.07 8.45
CA ILE A 105 -8.42 -4.08 7.28
C ILE A 105 -9.25 -3.74 6.07
N ILE A 106 -8.87 -2.69 5.38
CA ILE A 106 -9.48 -2.25 4.14
C ILE A 106 -8.52 -2.57 3.02
N CYS A 107 -8.92 -3.42 2.09
CA CYS A 107 -8.11 -3.79 0.93
C CYS A 107 -8.94 -3.83 -0.35
N ASP A 108 -8.27 -3.95 -1.48
CA ASP A 108 -8.93 -4.09 -2.75
C ASP A 108 -9.62 -5.47 -2.92
N ASN A 109 -10.46 -5.56 -3.92
CA ASN A 109 -11.29 -6.73 -4.18
C ASN A 109 -10.58 -7.79 -5.05
N LEU A 110 -9.26 -7.98 -4.90
CA LEU A 110 -8.52 -9.00 -5.65
C LEU A 110 -8.89 -10.42 -5.20
N SER A 111 -8.87 -11.36 -6.14
CA SER A 111 -9.13 -12.78 -5.87
C SER A 111 -8.10 -13.39 -4.91
N ALA A 112 -6.86 -12.91 -4.94
CA ALA A 112 -5.79 -13.35 -4.04
C ALA A 112 -6.09 -13.07 -2.56
N HIS A 113 -6.89 -12.03 -2.27
CA HIS A 113 -7.31 -11.65 -0.91
C HIS A 113 -8.55 -12.42 -0.42
N LYS A 114 -9.19 -13.23 -1.29
CA LYS A 114 -10.44 -13.96 -1.00
C LYS A 114 -10.29 -15.48 -1.07
N THR A 115 -9.07 -15.97 -1.05
CA THR A 115 -8.80 -17.41 -1.12
C THR A 115 -9.31 -18.15 0.13
N LYS A 116 -9.48 -19.46 0.01
CA LYS A 116 -9.85 -20.31 1.14
C LYS A 116 -8.88 -20.14 2.32
N ALA A 117 -7.58 -20.01 2.03
CA ALA A 117 -6.56 -19.80 3.06
C ALA A 117 -6.80 -18.51 3.86
N VAL A 118 -7.12 -17.39 3.18
CA VAL A 118 -7.45 -16.12 3.85
C VAL A 118 -8.72 -16.25 4.69
N LYS A 119 -9.74 -16.94 4.19
CA LYS A 119 -10.98 -17.18 4.96
C LYS A 119 -10.71 -17.98 6.22
N THR A 120 -10.00 -19.10 6.11
CA THR A 120 -9.62 -19.92 7.28
C THR A 120 -8.80 -19.11 8.28
N TRP A 121 -7.87 -18.28 7.79
CA TRP A 121 -7.06 -17.40 8.63
C TRP A 121 -7.92 -16.37 9.40
N LEU A 122 -8.97 -15.81 8.76
CA LEU A 122 -9.94 -14.91 9.41
C LEU A 122 -10.81 -15.61 10.44
N ASP A 123 -11.29 -16.81 10.13
CA ASP A 123 -12.15 -17.59 11.04
C ASP A 123 -11.45 -17.86 12.39
N GLU A 124 -10.12 -17.91 12.41
CA GLU A 124 -9.30 -18.07 13.61
C GLU A 124 -9.10 -16.77 14.41
N ARG A 125 -9.52 -15.60 13.86
CA ARG A 125 -9.23 -14.26 14.40
C ARG A 125 -10.48 -13.39 14.46
N PRO A 126 -11.38 -13.62 15.43
CA PRO A 126 -12.67 -12.93 15.49
C PRO A 126 -12.58 -11.42 15.69
N SER A 127 -11.45 -10.89 16.19
CA SER A 127 -11.20 -9.45 16.34
C SER A 127 -10.69 -8.77 15.05
N VAL A 128 -10.52 -9.52 13.94
CA VAL A 128 -10.00 -9.01 12.68
C VAL A 128 -11.09 -9.03 11.62
N HIS A 129 -11.35 -7.88 11.01
CA HIS A 129 -12.39 -7.70 10.00
C HIS A 129 -11.78 -7.19 8.70
N ILE A 130 -12.03 -7.88 7.58
CA ILE A 130 -11.60 -7.41 6.26
C ILE A 130 -12.79 -6.80 5.52
N HIS A 131 -12.58 -5.57 5.05
CA HIS A 131 -13.51 -4.80 4.22
C HIS A 131 -12.93 -4.65 2.82
N TYR A 132 -13.66 -5.13 1.82
CA TYR A 132 -13.21 -5.04 0.43
C TYR A 132 -13.77 -3.78 -0.23
N THR A 133 -12.91 -3.01 -0.89
CA THR A 133 -13.37 -1.88 -1.69
C THR A 133 -14.20 -2.37 -2.89
N PRO A 134 -15.17 -1.58 -3.38
CA PRO A 134 -15.89 -1.93 -4.60
C PRO A 134 -14.94 -2.13 -5.79
N THR A 135 -15.30 -3.02 -6.71
CA THR A 135 -14.54 -3.26 -7.94
C THR A 135 -14.30 -1.94 -8.68
N TYR A 136 -13.10 -1.74 -9.19
CA TYR A 136 -12.65 -0.50 -9.85
C TYR A 136 -12.58 0.75 -8.94
N SER A 137 -12.54 0.59 -7.64
CA SER A 137 -12.51 1.69 -6.69
C SER A 137 -11.24 1.70 -5.81
N SER A 138 -10.08 1.32 -6.36
CA SER A 138 -8.80 1.33 -5.64
C SER A 138 -8.44 2.71 -5.07
N TRP A 139 -8.91 3.79 -5.70
CA TRP A 139 -8.78 5.16 -5.20
C TRP A 139 -9.43 5.40 -3.83
N LEU A 140 -10.32 4.51 -3.37
CA LEU A 140 -10.86 4.52 -2.01
C LEU A 140 -9.86 3.98 -0.98
N ASN A 141 -8.81 3.27 -1.40
CA ASN A 141 -7.81 2.75 -0.50
C ASN A 141 -6.72 3.81 -0.24
N GLN A 142 -6.70 4.37 0.97
CA GLN A 142 -5.80 5.48 1.31
C GLN A 142 -4.30 5.13 1.18
N VAL A 143 -3.92 3.87 1.27
CA VAL A 143 -2.52 3.46 1.09
C VAL A 143 -1.99 3.80 -0.30
N GLU A 144 -2.86 3.95 -1.31
CA GLU A 144 -2.47 4.39 -2.66
C GLU A 144 -1.89 5.80 -2.67
N ILE A 145 -2.34 6.68 -1.77
CA ILE A 145 -1.75 8.02 -1.59
C ILE A 145 -0.30 7.88 -1.15
N TRP A 146 -0.03 6.98 -0.20
CA TRP A 146 1.31 6.70 0.28
C TRP A 146 2.17 6.01 -0.79
N PHE A 147 1.61 5.10 -1.60
CA PHE A 147 2.33 4.53 -2.75
C PHE A 147 2.70 5.60 -3.79
N GLY A 148 1.84 6.59 -4.02
CA GLY A 148 2.18 7.75 -4.83
C GLY A 148 3.35 8.55 -4.26
N LYS A 149 3.43 8.69 -2.94
CA LYS A 149 4.54 9.38 -2.25
C LYS A 149 5.85 8.63 -2.41
N ILE A 150 5.93 7.34 -2.03
CA ILE A 150 7.17 6.55 -2.16
C ILE A 150 7.61 6.41 -3.63
N GLN A 151 6.67 6.36 -4.57
CA GLN A 151 6.96 6.35 -6.00
C GLN A 151 7.75 7.59 -6.42
N ARG A 152 7.30 8.78 -6.02
CA ARG A 152 7.95 10.06 -6.38
C ARG A 152 9.28 10.23 -5.65
N ASP A 153 9.29 9.95 -4.35
CA ASP A 153 10.39 10.31 -3.47
C ASP A 153 11.57 9.33 -3.59
N LEU A 154 11.29 8.05 -3.86
CA LEU A 154 12.31 7.01 -3.85
C LEU A 154 12.40 6.24 -5.17
N ILE A 155 11.27 5.68 -5.67
CA ILE A 155 11.33 4.68 -6.74
C ILE A 155 11.70 5.32 -8.08
N THR A 156 11.06 6.42 -8.45
CA THR A 156 11.27 7.07 -9.76
C THR A 156 12.70 7.56 -9.97
N ARG A 157 13.34 8.04 -8.91
CA ARG A 157 14.71 8.60 -8.97
C ARG A 157 15.77 7.69 -8.39
N GLY A 158 15.36 6.57 -7.81
CA GLY A 158 16.26 5.62 -7.14
C GLY A 158 17.15 4.89 -8.13
N VAL A 159 18.37 4.60 -7.68
CA VAL A 159 19.31 3.67 -8.32
C VAL A 159 19.40 2.46 -7.41
N PHE A 160 19.20 1.26 -7.96
CA PHE A 160 19.13 0.01 -7.18
C PHE A 160 20.04 -1.03 -7.82
N THR A 161 21.16 -1.30 -7.18
CA THR A 161 22.21 -2.22 -7.67
C THR A 161 21.85 -3.71 -7.49
N SER A 162 20.78 -4.00 -6.76
CA SER A 162 20.25 -5.36 -6.56
C SER A 162 18.83 -5.29 -5.95
N THR A 163 18.11 -6.42 -5.96
CA THR A 163 16.84 -6.54 -5.23
C THR A 163 17.03 -6.39 -3.71
N THR A 164 18.18 -6.81 -3.18
CA THR A 164 18.53 -6.61 -1.76
C THR A 164 18.71 -5.13 -1.44
N ASP A 165 19.36 -4.37 -2.31
CA ASP A 165 19.52 -2.92 -2.15
C ASP A 165 18.16 -2.21 -2.26
N LEU A 166 17.33 -2.59 -3.22
CA LEU A 166 15.96 -2.09 -3.35
C LEU A 166 15.17 -2.32 -2.06
N ARG A 167 15.17 -3.56 -1.53
CA ARG A 167 14.53 -3.90 -0.26
C ARG A 167 15.01 -3.01 0.88
N ARG A 168 16.32 -2.88 1.04
CA ARG A 168 16.93 -2.06 2.09
C ARG A 168 16.47 -0.60 2.03
N LYS A 169 16.44 -0.02 0.83
CA LYS A 169 16.02 1.37 0.59
C LYS A 169 14.53 1.57 0.83
N LEU A 170 13.67 0.64 0.37
CA LEU A 170 12.23 0.67 0.65
C LEU A 170 11.95 0.63 2.16
N MET A 171 12.55 -0.32 2.88
CA MET A 171 12.36 -0.42 4.34
C MET A 171 12.95 0.75 5.11
N SER A 172 14.05 1.35 4.61
CA SER A 172 14.62 2.56 5.20
C SER A 172 13.70 3.78 5.01
N TYR A 173 13.08 3.90 3.84
CA TYR A 173 12.10 4.96 3.56
C TYR A 173 10.87 4.86 4.48
N ILE A 174 10.33 3.64 4.70
CA ILE A 174 9.23 3.41 5.63
C ILE A 174 9.61 3.86 7.05
N ARG A 175 10.79 3.45 7.55
CA ARG A 175 11.26 3.88 8.87
C ARG A 175 11.41 5.41 8.97
N LEU A 176 11.89 6.06 7.90
CA LEU A 176 12.01 7.53 7.87
C LEU A 176 10.63 8.19 7.89
N HIS A 177 9.69 7.69 7.06
CA HIS A 177 8.30 8.17 7.04
C HIS A 177 7.66 8.08 8.43
N ASN A 178 7.85 6.97 9.13
CA ASN A 178 7.22 6.71 10.43
C ASN A 178 7.75 7.59 11.58
N ARG A 179 8.89 8.29 11.41
CA ARG A 179 9.40 9.23 12.44
C ARG A 179 8.49 10.43 12.61
N ASP A 180 7.93 10.94 11.51
CA ASP A 180 7.11 12.16 11.47
C ASP A 180 5.78 11.92 10.76
N CYS A 181 5.27 10.68 10.82
CA CYS A 181 4.03 10.32 10.14
C CYS A 181 2.84 11.11 10.73
N ARG A 182 1.91 11.42 9.86
CA ARG A 182 0.64 12.08 10.20
C ARG A 182 -0.48 11.46 9.38
N PRO A 183 -1.71 11.46 9.87
CA PRO A 183 -2.87 11.02 9.10
C PRO A 183 -2.95 11.74 7.75
N PHE A 184 -3.30 10.99 6.72
CA PHE A 184 -3.57 11.60 5.42
C PHE A 184 -4.95 12.24 5.44
N ASN A 185 -5.02 13.56 5.22
CA ASN A 185 -6.28 14.26 5.02
C ASN A 185 -6.80 13.97 3.62
N TRP A 186 -7.81 13.13 3.56
CA TRP A 186 -8.46 12.79 2.30
C TRP A 186 -9.51 13.82 1.93
N THR A 187 -9.13 14.82 1.14
CA THR A 187 -10.06 15.82 0.62
C THR A 187 -10.35 15.54 -0.84
N TYR A 188 -11.54 14.99 -1.12
CA TYR A 188 -12.03 14.87 -2.48
C TYR A 188 -12.57 16.22 -2.96
N ARG A 189 -11.72 16.99 -3.65
CA ARG A 189 -12.06 18.37 -4.08
C ARG A 189 -12.96 18.46 -5.31
N ASN A 190 -13.12 17.37 -6.09
CA ASN A 190 -13.85 17.43 -7.35
C ASN A 190 -15.20 16.71 -7.27
N SER A 191 -16.23 17.41 -6.77
CA SER A 191 -17.59 16.88 -6.66
C SER A 191 -18.24 16.52 -8.01
N LYS A 192 -17.71 17.02 -9.13
CA LYS A 192 -18.23 16.76 -10.47
C LYS A 192 -17.90 15.34 -10.99
N ASN A 193 -16.86 14.72 -10.46
CA ASN A 193 -16.43 13.35 -10.81
C ASN A 193 -16.98 12.28 -9.86
N ARG A 194 -17.96 12.61 -9.02
CA ARG A 194 -18.63 11.60 -8.21
C ARG A 194 -19.40 10.66 -9.11
N ILE A 195 -19.10 9.35 -9.01
CA ILE A 195 -19.91 8.32 -9.62
C ILE A 195 -21.31 8.42 -9.00
N ARG A 196 -22.30 8.85 -9.80
CA ARG A 196 -23.69 8.79 -9.37
C ARG A 196 -24.11 7.34 -9.49
N VAL A 197 -24.41 6.69 -8.37
CA VAL A 197 -25.11 5.40 -8.39
C VAL A 197 -26.49 5.68 -8.96
N ASN A 198 -26.74 5.19 -10.16
CA ASN A 198 -28.11 5.17 -10.71
C ASN A 198 -28.88 4.13 -9.88
N VAL A 199 -29.69 4.62 -8.94
CA VAL A 199 -30.71 3.82 -8.28
C VAL A 199 -31.86 3.76 -9.27
N SER A 200 -31.95 2.64 -10.00
CA SER A 200 -33.13 2.24 -10.79
C SER A 200 -33.93 1.27 -9.95
#